data_3d477ac99a069564365d2fa2e5052c92
#
_entry.id   3d477ac99a069564365d2fa2e5052c92
#
_cell.length_a   1.000
_cell.length_b   1.000
_cell.length_c   1.000
_cell.angle_alpha   90.00
_cell.angle_beta   90.00
_cell.angle_gamma   90.00
#
_symmetry.space_group_name_H-M   'P 1'
#
loop_
_entity.id
_entity.type
_entity.pdbx_description
1 polymer ?
#
loop_
_entity_poly.entity_id
_entity_poly.type
_entity_poly.pdbx_seq_one_letter_code
_entity_poly.pdbx_strand_id
1 'polypeptide(L)'
;MRVAIISMHTSPLEQPGTGDAGGMNVYVHATARELARKGVQVDVYTRATRPSQGEVVHVEDNYDVVNVVAGPYEGLAKEELSTQLAAFTGGVLAHARCEGLSYDLIHSHYWLSGQVGWLLRDLWGVPQVHTAHTLAAVKNLSRSAGDTAESEARRICEQQIVDNADCLVVNTEEEARDLMSHYDAQGRDIAVVSPGADTELYTPGTDRNTERARRELGVPMQAKVVAFVGRLQEFKGPQVLIRAAAEMVAARPDRPLRVLVCGGASGARATTEQYHRLAEELGAAGVVRFLDPRPPEELVGIYRAADIVAVPSYNESFGLVALEAQASGTPVVAARVGGLPYAVADGETGLLVDGHDPADWARALGELLDDDERRIRMGEAAVGHAAEFSWAASAGALLDVYRPLVNRGVPDCQERNAAG
;
A
#
# COMPACT_ATOMS: atom_id res chain seq x y z
N MET A 1 21.24 -0.83 -16.97
CA MET A 1 20.49 0.31 -16.41
C MET A 1 20.58 0.25 -14.91
N ARG A 2 20.93 1.38 -14.27
CA ARG A 2 20.93 1.54 -12.82
C ARG A 2 19.90 2.59 -12.40
N VAL A 3 19.03 2.25 -11.44
CA VAL A 3 17.93 3.10 -10.97
C VAL A 3 18.14 3.45 -9.51
N ALA A 4 18.08 4.74 -9.17
CA ALA A 4 17.96 5.21 -7.80
C ALA A 4 16.50 5.29 -7.40
N ILE A 5 16.04 4.44 -6.51
CA ILE A 5 14.71 4.53 -5.92
C ILE A 5 14.79 5.35 -4.64
N ILE A 6 13.96 6.37 -4.51
CA ILE A 6 13.93 7.25 -3.33
C ILE A 6 12.69 6.95 -2.50
N SER A 7 12.86 6.43 -1.29
CA SER A 7 11.82 6.14 -0.31
C SER A 7 12.22 6.69 1.07
N MET A 8 12.27 8.03 1.20
CA MET A 8 12.87 8.73 2.33
C MET A 8 12.20 8.41 3.67
N HIS A 9 10.87 8.46 3.74
CA HIS A 9 10.16 8.48 5.03
C HIS A 9 9.95 7.11 5.66
N THR A 10 10.10 6.02 4.89
CA THR A 10 9.95 4.65 5.38
C THR A 10 10.77 3.68 4.54
N SER A 11 11.42 2.74 5.20
CA SER A 11 12.26 1.73 4.54
C SER A 11 11.40 0.63 3.89
N PRO A 12 11.74 0.17 2.67
CA PRO A 12 11.07 -0.99 2.07
C PRO A 12 11.23 -2.28 2.87
N LEU A 13 12.20 -2.33 3.81
CA LEU A 13 12.46 -3.49 4.67
C LEU A 13 11.74 -3.43 6.02
N GLU A 14 11.01 -2.35 6.32
CA GLU A 14 10.18 -2.28 7.53
C GLU A 14 8.93 -3.16 7.37
N GLN A 15 8.56 -3.83 8.46
CA GLN A 15 7.39 -4.72 8.47
C GLN A 15 6.10 -3.93 8.19
N PRO A 16 5.35 -4.26 7.14
CA PRO A 16 4.05 -3.65 6.87
C PRO A 16 3.09 -3.80 8.05
N GLY A 17 2.27 -2.77 8.29
CA GLY A 17 1.33 -2.76 9.41
C GLY A 17 1.92 -2.23 10.73
N THR A 18 3.19 -1.83 10.74
CA THR A 18 3.85 -1.22 11.90
C THR A 18 4.23 0.23 11.60
N GLY A 19 4.05 1.15 12.54
CA GLY A 19 4.37 2.57 12.37
C GLY A 19 3.76 3.15 11.08
N ASP A 20 4.59 3.75 10.23
CA ASP A 20 4.19 4.28 8.92
C ASP A 20 4.33 3.27 7.76
N ALA A 21 4.88 2.09 8.03
CA ALA A 21 5.06 1.06 7.02
C ALA A 21 3.72 0.43 6.60
N GLY A 22 3.50 0.33 5.29
CA GLY A 22 2.24 -0.17 4.73
C GLY A 22 2.39 -0.56 3.26
N GLY A 23 1.32 -0.39 2.47
CA GLY A 23 1.29 -0.78 1.06
C GLY A 23 2.42 -0.18 0.21
N MET A 24 2.87 1.05 0.49
CA MET A 24 3.99 1.65 -0.21
C MET A 24 5.30 0.87 0.01
N ASN A 25 5.56 0.39 1.23
CA ASN A 25 6.76 -0.41 1.51
C ASN A 25 6.74 -1.72 0.73
N VAL A 26 5.58 -2.40 0.69
CA VAL A 26 5.37 -3.61 -0.11
C VAL A 26 5.61 -3.31 -1.59
N TYR A 27 5.02 -2.22 -2.10
CA TYR A 27 5.19 -1.79 -3.50
C TYR A 27 6.66 -1.55 -3.86
N VAL A 28 7.36 -0.74 -3.05
CA VAL A 28 8.77 -0.39 -3.31
C VAL A 28 9.65 -1.65 -3.24
N HIS A 29 9.46 -2.48 -2.22
CA HIS A 29 10.23 -3.72 -2.07
C HIS A 29 10.00 -4.69 -3.24
N ALA A 30 8.75 -4.95 -3.55
CA ALA A 30 8.39 -5.93 -4.58
C ALA A 30 8.81 -5.47 -5.99
N THR A 31 8.59 -4.19 -6.32
CA THR A 31 9.00 -3.65 -7.63
C THR A 31 10.52 -3.57 -7.76
N ALA A 32 11.26 -3.18 -6.71
CA ALA A 32 12.72 -3.17 -6.69
C ALA A 32 13.28 -4.59 -6.94
N ARG A 33 12.74 -5.59 -6.24
CA ARG A 33 13.13 -7.00 -6.38
C ARG A 33 12.88 -7.51 -7.80
N GLU A 34 11.71 -7.26 -8.36
CA GLU A 34 11.39 -7.71 -9.71
C GLU A 34 12.16 -6.96 -10.81
N LEU A 35 12.47 -5.67 -10.62
CA LEU A 35 13.38 -4.94 -11.50
C LEU A 35 14.80 -5.53 -11.47
N ALA A 36 15.30 -5.85 -10.27
CA ALA A 36 16.60 -6.49 -10.08
C ALA A 36 16.67 -7.86 -10.77
N ARG A 37 15.64 -8.70 -10.64
CA ARG A 37 15.50 -9.98 -11.35
C ARG A 37 15.49 -9.85 -12.88
N LYS A 38 15.02 -8.69 -13.38
CA LYS A 38 15.05 -8.35 -14.81
C LYS A 38 16.39 -7.71 -15.24
N GLY A 39 17.40 -7.72 -14.36
CA GLY A 39 18.77 -7.25 -14.66
C GLY A 39 18.96 -5.73 -14.51
N VAL A 40 18.07 -5.03 -13.82
CA VAL A 40 18.27 -3.62 -13.43
C VAL A 40 19.04 -3.58 -12.12
N GLN A 41 20.06 -2.74 -12.04
CA GLN A 41 20.71 -2.43 -10.75
C GLN A 41 19.84 -1.43 -10.00
N VAL A 42 19.40 -1.75 -8.79
CA VAL A 42 18.47 -0.95 -8.00
C VAL A 42 19.07 -0.64 -6.64
N ASP A 43 19.25 0.64 -6.37
CA ASP A 43 19.64 1.14 -5.05
C ASP A 43 18.44 1.91 -4.46
N VAL A 44 17.85 1.41 -3.36
CA VAL A 44 16.77 2.09 -2.66
C VAL A 44 17.32 2.91 -1.51
N TYR A 45 17.21 4.23 -1.63
CA TYR A 45 17.63 5.17 -0.59
C TYR A 45 16.51 5.45 0.38
N THR A 46 16.75 5.22 1.67
CA THR A 46 15.80 5.47 2.75
C THR A 46 16.51 6.15 3.93
N ARG A 47 15.77 6.85 4.78
CA ARG A 47 16.34 7.47 5.98
C ARG A 47 16.61 6.42 7.05
N ALA A 48 17.80 6.46 7.61
CA ALA A 48 18.16 5.65 8.77
C ALA A 48 17.33 6.06 10.00
N THR A 49 16.72 5.10 10.65
CA THR A 49 15.86 5.29 11.85
C THR A 49 16.51 4.72 13.12
N ARG A 50 17.57 3.95 12.98
CA ARG A 50 18.35 3.37 14.08
C ARG A 50 19.78 3.08 13.66
N PRO A 51 20.76 3.21 14.55
CA PRO A 51 22.18 2.97 14.21
C PRO A 51 22.50 1.53 13.78
N SER A 52 21.67 0.57 14.23
CA SER A 52 21.87 -0.87 13.96
C SER A 52 21.43 -1.32 12.55
N GLN A 53 20.84 -0.44 11.73
CA GLN A 53 20.39 -0.80 10.37
C GLN A 53 21.55 -1.10 9.41
N GLY A 54 22.75 -0.56 9.69
CA GLY A 54 23.85 -0.56 8.73
C GLY A 54 23.64 0.48 7.62
N GLU A 55 24.72 0.89 6.97
CA GLU A 55 24.67 1.89 5.90
C GLU A 55 24.05 1.29 4.63
N VAL A 56 24.50 0.11 4.22
CA VAL A 56 24.00 -0.62 3.06
C VAL A 56 23.53 -2.01 3.49
N VAL A 57 22.34 -2.38 3.06
CA VAL A 57 21.79 -3.73 3.24
C VAL A 57 21.65 -4.36 1.86
N HIS A 58 22.44 -5.38 1.59
CA HIS A 58 22.29 -6.20 0.39
C HIS A 58 21.08 -7.10 0.55
N VAL A 59 20.07 -6.95 -0.31
CA VAL A 59 18.80 -7.70 -0.24
C VAL A 59 18.87 -8.95 -1.12
N GLU A 60 19.23 -8.78 -2.38
CA GLU A 60 19.51 -9.84 -3.35
C GLU A 60 20.35 -9.27 -4.50
N ASP A 61 20.78 -10.10 -5.44
CA ASP A 61 21.56 -9.67 -6.59
C ASP A 61 20.90 -8.47 -7.31
N ASN A 62 21.69 -7.41 -7.51
CA ASN A 62 21.27 -6.14 -8.11
C ASN A 62 20.27 -5.32 -7.27
N TYR A 63 20.04 -5.63 -6.00
CA TYR A 63 19.13 -4.87 -5.16
C TYR A 63 19.74 -4.58 -3.78
N ASP A 64 20.05 -3.31 -3.54
CA ASP A 64 20.57 -2.80 -2.27
C ASP A 64 19.61 -1.78 -1.66
N VAL A 65 19.59 -1.72 -0.31
CA VAL A 65 18.92 -0.65 0.45
C VAL A 65 19.97 0.16 1.20
N VAL A 66 20.02 1.45 0.89
CA VAL A 66 20.97 2.40 1.46
C VAL A 66 20.29 3.25 2.53
N ASN A 67 20.74 3.12 3.78
CA ASN A 67 20.22 3.84 4.92
C ASN A 67 20.98 5.15 5.13
N VAL A 68 20.40 6.26 4.72
CA VAL A 68 20.98 7.60 4.79
C VAL A 68 20.71 8.25 6.14
N VAL A 69 21.74 8.69 6.83
CA VAL A 69 21.60 9.45 8.08
C VAL A 69 21.17 10.89 7.76
N ALA A 70 19.96 11.25 8.17
CA ALA A 70 19.39 12.59 8.00
C ALA A 70 18.58 12.97 9.24
N GLY A 71 19.15 13.83 10.07
CA GLY A 71 18.58 14.19 11.38
C GLY A 71 18.76 13.08 12.43
N PRO A 72 18.04 13.19 13.56
CA PRO A 72 18.09 12.19 14.61
C PRO A 72 17.50 10.86 14.13
N TYR A 73 18.02 9.75 14.65
CA TYR A 73 17.49 8.42 14.32
C TYR A 73 16.05 8.25 14.79
N GLU A 74 15.74 8.66 16.02
CA GLU A 74 14.46 8.49 16.68
C GLU A 74 13.83 9.84 17.04
N GLY A 75 12.53 9.84 17.33
CA GLY A 75 11.81 11.00 17.85
C GLY A 75 11.41 12.06 16.83
N LEU A 76 11.70 11.85 15.53
CA LEU A 76 11.28 12.76 14.47
C LEU A 76 9.88 12.39 13.98
N ALA A 77 8.93 13.30 14.17
CA ALA A 77 7.57 13.11 13.66
C ALA A 77 7.56 13.18 12.11
N LYS A 78 6.57 12.52 11.50
CA LYS A 78 6.44 12.48 10.02
C LYS A 78 6.32 13.87 9.42
N GLU A 79 5.63 14.77 10.09
CA GLU A 79 5.42 16.18 9.70
C GLU A 79 6.73 16.97 9.70
N GLU A 80 7.70 16.55 10.51
CA GLU A 80 9.02 17.19 10.63
C GLU A 80 10.03 16.67 9.61
N LEU A 81 9.76 15.55 8.93
CA LEU A 81 10.67 14.95 7.94
C LEU A 81 11.02 15.90 6.79
N SER A 82 10.14 16.85 6.44
CA SER A 82 10.41 17.86 5.42
C SER A 82 11.63 18.74 5.75
N THR A 83 11.96 18.92 7.03
CA THR A 83 13.15 19.67 7.47
C THR A 83 14.46 18.94 7.18
N GLN A 84 14.41 17.63 6.86
CA GLN A 84 15.57 16.78 6.63
C GLN A 84 15.84 16.53 5.14
N LEU A 85 15.08 17.11 4.22
CA LEU A 85 15.23 16.90 2.76
C LEU A 85 16.66 17.22 2.28
N ALA A 86 17.22 18.36 2.69
CA ALA A 86 18.56 18.76 2.27
C ALA A 86 19.65 17.81 2.82
N ALA A 87 19.54 17.42 4.09
CA ALA A 87 20.49 16.48 4.71
C ALA A 87 20.42 15.10 4.05
N PHE A 88 19.21 14.63 3.76
CA PHE A 88 18.99 13.36 3.08
C PHE A 88 19.55 13.38 1.65
N THR A 89 19.25 14.43 0.86
CA THR A 89 19.79 14.62 -0.49
C THR A 89 21.30 14.64 -0.47
N GLY A 90 21.91 15.38 0.48
CA GLY A 90 23.36 15.41 0.66
C GLY A 90 23.98 14.05 0.95
N GLY A 91 23.32 13.23 1.78
CA GLY A 91 23.73 11.86 2.08
C GLY A 91 23.67 10.93 0.87
N VAL A 92 22.59 11.03 0.05
CA VAL A 92 22.45 10.28 -1.21
C VAL A 92 23.59 10.63 -2.17
N LEU A 93 23.88 11.92 -2.36
CA LEU A 93 24.96 12.39 -3.20
C LEU A 93 26.35 11.92 -2.72
N ALA A 94 26.57 11.98 -1.40
CA ALA A 94 27.81 11.53 -0.78
C ALA A 94 28.04 10.04 -1.00
N HIS A 95 27.03 9.20 -0.74
CA HIS A 95 27.10 7.77 -0.97
C HIS A 95 27.39 7.45 -2.44
N ALA A 96 26.60 7.99 -3.37
CA ALA A 96 26.79 7.75 -4.80
C ALA A 96 28.20 8.14 -5.26
N ARG A 97 28.75 9.25 -4.75
CA ARG A 97 30.09 9.70 -5.07
C ARG A 97 31.17 8.80 -4.48
N CYS A 98 31.04 8.37 -3.22
CA CYS A 98 32.02 7.51 -2.54
C CYS A 98 32.13 6.14 -3.21
N GLU A 99 30.98 5.58 -3.63
CA GLU A 99 30.91 4.29 -4.31
C GLU A 99 31.13 4.38 -5.83
N GLY A 100 31.31 5.60 -6.38
CA GLY A 100 31.51 5.80 -7.82
C GLY A 100 30.28 5.40 -8.66
N LEU A 101 29.08 5.55 -8.10
CA LEU A 101 27.83 5.15 -8.75
C LEU A 101 27.32 6.24 -9.71
N SER A 102 26.83 5.81 -10.86
CA SER A 102 26.10 6.65 -11.81
C SER A 102 24.75 6.03 -12.08
N TYR A 103 23.69 6.83 -12.04
CA TYR A 103 22.33 6.41 -12.27
C TYR A 103 21.86 6.83 -13.66
N ASP A 104 20.97 6.01 -14.24
CA ASP A 104 20.32 6.29 -15.51
C ASP A 104 18.95 6.93 -15.32
N LEU A 105 18.32 6.73 -14.12
CA LEU A 105 16.99 7.18 -13.80
C LEU A 105 16.79 7.24 -12.27
N ILE A 106 15.91 8.15 -11.84
CA ILE A 106 15.41 8.24 -10.46
C ILE A 106 13.93 7.86 -10.47
N HIS A 107 13.51 6.99 -9.53
CA HIS A 107 12.11 6.73 -9.23
C HIS A 107 11.81 7.11 -7.78
N SER A 108 11.04 8.15 -7.57
CA SER A 108 10.72 8.68 -6.24
C SER A 108 9.31 8.27 -5.80
N HIS A 109 9.17 7.92 -4.51
CA HIS A 109 7.92 7.46 -3.92
C HIS A 109 7.48 8.36 -2.78
N TYR A 110 6.28 8.92 -2.87
CA TYR A 110 5.71 9.89 -1.94
C TYR A 110 6.33 11.28 -2.07
N TRP A 111 5.58 12.33 -1.69
CA TRP A 111 5.92 13.72 -1.94
C TRP A 111 7.30 14.16 -1.39
N LEU A 112 7.70 13.67 -0.19
CA LEU A 112 9.04 13.97 0.36
C LEU A 112 10.15 13.46 -0.55
N SER A 113 10.02 12.24 -1.00
CA SER A 113 10.97 11.62 -1.93
C SER A 113 10.92 12.27 -3.31
N GLY A 114 9.73 12.76 -3.71
CA GLY A 114 9.55 13.51 -4.95
C GLY A 114 10.37 14.78 -4.99
N GLN A 115 10.42 15.54 -3.90
CA GLN A 115 11.26 16.73 -3.75
C GLN A 115 12.76 16.39 -3.80
N VAL A 116 13.17 15.31 -3.14
CA VAL A 116 14.56 14.80 -3.22
C VAL A 116 14.90 14.37 -4.64
N GLY A 117 13.99 13.61 -5.27
CA GLY A 117 14.15 13.13 -6.65
C GLY A 117 14.34 14.27 -7.63
N TRP A 118 13.57 15.36 -7.51
CA TRP A 118 13.72 16.54 -8.35
C TRP A 118 15.09 17.19 -8.20
N LEU A 119 15.58 17.39 -6.96
CA LEU A 119 16.93 17.91 -6.73
C LEU A 119 18.01 17.02 -7.34
N LEU A 120 17.90 15.70 -7.17
CA LEU A 120 18.85 14.73 -7.71
C LEU A 120 18.82 14.69 -9.25
N ARG A 121 17.61 14.79 -9.83
CA ARG A 121 17.41 14.88 -11.27
C ARG A 121 18.21 16.02 -11.90
N ASP A 122 18.09 17.20 -11.31
CA ASP A 122 18.79 18.39 -11.80
C ASP A 122 20.32 18.30 -11.58
N LEU A 123 20.76 17.66 -10.49
CA LEU A 123 22.18 17.50 -10.19
C LEU A 123 22.87 16.39 -11.00
N TRP A 124 22.17 15.30 -11.26
CA TRP A 124 22.73 14.17 -12.03
C TRP A 124 22.45 14.26 -13.53
N GLY A 125 21.49 15.09 -13.94
CA GLY A 125 21.07 15.20 -15.33
C GLY A 125 20.36 13.95 -15.86
N VAL A 126 19.60 13.25 -15.01
CA VAL A 126 18.88 12.01 -15.33
C VAL A 126 17.37 12.17 -15.13
N PRO A 127 16.51 11.45 -15.86
CA PRO A 127 15.07 11.60 -15.73
C PRO A 127 14.54 11.14 -14.36
N GLN A 128 13.47 11.81 -13.91
CA GLN A 128 12.71 11.45 -12.72
C GLN A 128 11.34 10.88 -13.08
N VAL A 129 11.07 9.66 -12.60
CA VAL A 129 9.74 9.08 -12.48
C VAL A 129 9.24 9.28 -11.06
N HIS A 130 7.96 9.58 -10.87
CA HIS A 130 7.38 9.78 -9.56
C HIS A 130 6.09 8.99 -9.37
N THR A 131 5.96 8.29 -8.23
CA THR A 131 4.71 7.66 -7.77
C THR A 131 4.28 8.30 -6.45
N ALA A 132 3.13 8.96 -6.44
CA ALA A 132 2.64 9.72 -5.30
C ALA A 132 2.17 8.82 -4.13
N HIS A 133 1.62 7.64 -4.41
CA HIS A 133 0.94 6.70 -3.50
C HIS A 133 -0.28 7.29 -2.78
N THR A 134 -0.28 8.57 -2.45
CA THR A 134 -1.41 9.33 -1.90
C THR A 134 -1.25 10.80 -2.26
N LEU A 135 -2.35 11.47 -2.55
CA LEU A 135 -2.40 12.89 -2.88
C LEU A 135 -3.13 13.66 -1.77
N ALA A 136 -2.59 14.81 -1.37
CA ALA A 136 -3.17 15.66 -0.33
C ALA A 136 -4.58 16.12 -0.70
N ALA A 137 -4.81 16.53 -1.95
CA ALA A 137 -6.11 16.97 -2.42
C ALA A 137 -7.17 15.85 -2.27
N VAL A 138 -6.86 14.63 -2.73
CA VAL A 138 -7.76 13.46 -2.66
C VAL A 138 -8.03 13.07 -1.20
N LYS A 139 -6.99 13.01 -0.35
CA LYS A 139 -7.16 12.73 1.08
C LYS A 139 -8.04 13.76 1.77
N ASN A 140 -7.90 15.04 1.41
CA ASN A 140 -8.71 16.11 2.00
C ASN A 140 -10.19 16.03 1.58
N LEU A 141 -10.50 15.48 0.41
CA LEU A 141 -11.88 15.25 -0.05
C LEU A 141 -12.53 14.03 0.63
N SER A 142 -11.75 12.99 0.93
CA SER A 142 -12.24 11.69 1.45
C SER A 142 -12.00 11.52 2.97
N ARG A 143 -11.90 12.62 3.73
CA ARG A 143 -11.64 12.56 5.18
C ARG A 143 -12.79 11.91 5.95
N SER A 144 -12.44 11.05 6.90
CA SER A 144 -13.37 10.59 7.93
C SER A 144 -13.58 11.67 9.01
N ALA A 145 -14.65 11.52 9.79
CA ALA A 145 -14.90 12.42 10.91
C ALA A 145 -13.78 12.29 11.96
N GLY A 146 -13.02 13.37 12.18
CA GLY A 146 -11.87 13.40 13.11
C GLY A 146 -10.49 13.41 12.45
N ASP A 147 -10.38 13.18 11.13
CA ASP A 147 -9.12 13.28 10.42
C ASP A 147 -8.64 14.74 10.30
N THR A 148 -7.32 14.93 10.48
CA THR A 148 -6.67 16.21 10.23
C THR A 148 -6.41 16.39 8.74
N ALA A 149 -6.70 17.58 8.21
CA ALA A 149 -6.39 17.92 6.82
C ALA A 149 -4.87 17.86 6.55
N GLU A 150 -4.50 17.37 5.39
CA GLU A 150 -3.13 17.50 4.88
C GLU A 150 -2.81 18.97 4.66
N SER A 151 -1.56 19.35 4.91
CA SER A 151 -1.14 20.76 4.87
C SER A 151 -1.11 21.31 3.44
N GLU A 152 -1.35 22.61 3.30
CA GLU A 152 -1.18 23.31 2.02
C GLU A 152 0.27 23.25 1.52
N ALA A 153 1.25 23.23 2.42
CA ALA A 153 2.66 23.06 2.05
C ALA A 153 2.90 21.74 1.32
N ARG A 154 2.26 20.62 1.77
CA ARG A 154 2.31 19.34 1.06
C ARG A 154 1.69 19.44 -0.33
N ARG A 155 0.52 20.07 -0.46
CA ARG A 155 -0.15 20.27 -1.75
C ARG A 155 0.72 21.05 -2.74
N ILE A 156 1.37 22.12 -2.27
CA ILE A 156 2.32 22.91 -3.09
C ILE A 156 3.51 22.06 -3.54
N CYS A 157 4.09 21.27 -2.62
CA CYS A 157 5.20 20.37 -2.97
C CYS A 157 4.78 19.29 -3.98
N GLU A 158 3.57 18.72 -3.85
CA GLU A 158 3.04 17.77 -4.82
C GLU A 158 2.85 18.41 -6.20
N GLN A 159 2.33 19.66 -6.26
CA GLN A 159 2.23 20.41 -7.51
C GLN A 159 3.59 20.62 -8.16
N GLN A 160 4.60 21.04 -7.39
CA GLN A 160 5.96 21.20 -7.91
C GLN A 160 6.53 19.90 -8.49
N ILE A 161 6.23 18.76 -7.88
CA ILE A 161 6.67 17.45 -8.40
C ILE A 161 5.95 17.15 -9.72
N VAL A 162 4.64 17.38 -9.78
CA VAL A 162 3.84 17.19 -11.00
C VAL A 162 4.38 18.04 -12.15
N ASP A 163 4.73 19.30 -11.88
CA ASP A 163 5.24 20.24 -12.88
C ASP A 163 6.66 19.89 -13.38
N ASN A 164 7.44 19.13 -12.62
CA ASN A 164 8.87 18.89 -12.89
C ASN A 164 9.25 17.44 -13.17
N ALA A 165 8.48 16.45 -12.76
CA ALA A 165 8.76 15.04 -13.05
C ALA A 165 8.66 14.76 -14.57
N ASP A 166 9.52 13.88 -15.08
CA ASP A 166 9.49 13.50 -16.49
C ASP A 166 8.40 12.45 -16.79
N CYS A 167 7.93 11.74 -15.76
CA CYS A 167 6.75 10.88 -15.83
C CYS A 167 6.16 10.66 -14.43
N LEU A 168 4.83 10.64 -14.36
CA LEU A 168 4.05 10.32 -13.17
C LEU A 168 3.50 8.89 -13.34
N VAL A 169 3.82 8.01 -12.41
CA VAL A 169 3.28 6.65 -12.38
C VAL A 169 2.15 6.59 -11.37
N VAL A 170 1.00 6.11 -11.80
CA VAL A 170 -0.20 5.90 -10.99
C VAL A 170 -0.66 4.45 -11.05
N ASN A 171 -1.43 4.02 -10.06
CA ASN A 171 -1.90 2.63 -9.98
C ASN A 171 -3.16 2.37 -10.81
N THR A 172 -3.97 3.40 -11.03
CA THR A 172 -5.27 3.30 -11.71
C THR A 172 -5.55 4.50 -12.59
N GLU A 173 -6.48 4.35 -13.53
CA GLU A 173 -7.02 5.45 -14.35
C GLU A 173 -7.74 6.51 -13.49
N GLU A 174 -8.25 6.13 -12.30
CA GLU A 174 -8.87 7.07 -11.37
C GLU A 174 -7.80 8.00 -10.76
N GLU A 175 -6.67 7.45 -10.31
CA GLU A 175 -5.54 8.26 -9.82
C GLU A 175 -4.99 9.18 -10.94
N ALA A 176 -4.99 8.73 -12.21
CA ALA A 176 -4.62 9.59 -13.33
C ALA A 176 -5.59 10.78 -13.48
N ARG A 177 -6.89 10.53 -13.38
CA ARG A 177 -7.92 11.60 -13.39
C ARG A 177 -7.79 12.55 -12.20
N ASP A 178 -7.43 12.04 -11.02
CA ASP A 178 -7.19 12.85 -9.84
C ASP A 178 -6.00 13.80 -10.03
N LEU A 179 -4.89 13.32 -10.60
CA LEU A 179 -3.73 14.16 -10.95
C LEU A 179 -4.10 15.25 -11.96
N MET A 180 -4.84 14.90 -13.01
CA MET A 180 -5.28 15.88 -14.00
C MET A 180 -6.25 16.91 -13.40
N SER A 181 -7.15 16.49 -12.51
CA SER A 181 -8.22 17.35 -11.98
C SER A 181 -7.76 18.27 -10.84
N HIS A 182 -6.79 17.82 -10.04
CA HIS A 182 -6.38 18.52 -8.82
C HIS A 182 -5.00 19.16 -8.91
N TYR A 183 -4.18 18.73 -9.88
CA TYR A 183 -2.79 19.17 -10.04
C TYR A 183 -2.45 19.54 -11.50
N ASP A 184 -3.45 19.72 -12.36
CA ASP A 184 -3.30 20.10 -13.77
C ASP A 184 -2.28 19.26 -14.55
N ALA A 185 -2.06 18.00 -14.13
CA ALA A 185 -1.12 17.08 -14.78
C ALA A 185 -1.52 16.81 -16.24
N GLN A 186 -0.53 16.76 -17.13
CA GLN A 186 -0.80 16.42 -18.53
C GLN A 186 -0.90 14.91 -18.70
N GLY A 187 -2.00 14.43 -19.31
CA GLY A 187 -2.22 12.98 -19.47
C GLY A 187 -1.10 12.23 -20.20
N ARG A 188 -0.35 12.92 -21.09
CA ARG A 188 0.80 12.35 -21.80
C ARG A 188 2.00 12.04 -20.90
N ASP A 189 2.07 12.66 -19.72
CA ASP A 189 3.14 12.51 -18.74
C ASP A 189 2.77 11.53 -17.64
N ILE A 190 1.59 10.89 -17.74
CA ILE A 190 1.07 9.92 -16.79
C ILE A 190 1.12 8.51 -17.40
N ALA A 191 1.65 7.56 -16.65
CA ALA A 191 1.63 6.14 -16.98
C ALA A 191 0.85 5.36 -15.90
N VAL A 192 -0.10 4.54 -16.32
CA VAL A 192 -0.85 3.66 -15.40
C VAL A 192 -0.11 2.33 -15.30
N VAL A 193 0.36 2.00 -14.11
CA VAL A 193 1.06 0.76 -13.79
C VAL A 193 0.42 0.15 -12.55
N SER A 194 -0.43 -0.84 -12.73
CA SER A 194 -1.09 -1.52 -11.62
C SER A 194 -0.07 -2.26 -10.75
N PRO A 195 -0.18 -2.20 -9.43
CA PRO A 195 0.58 -3.02 -8.51
C PRO A 195 0.15 -4.49 -8.61
N GLY A 196 0.88 -5.37 -7.95
CA GLY A 196 0.60 -6.80 -7.94
C GLY A 196 0.47 -7.39 -6.55
N ALA A 197 0.20 -8.70 -6.51
CA ALA A 197 0.38 -9.52 -5.34
C ALA A 197 1.50 -10.54 -5.58
N ASP A 198 2.09 -11.04 -4.49
CA ASP A 198 3.03 -12.17 -4.54
C ASP A 198 2.21 -13.46 -4.63
N THR A 199 1.90 -13.87 -5.87
CA THR A 199 1.10 -15.07 -6.16
C THR A 199 1.86 -16.39 -5.94
N GLU A 200 3.15 -16.34 -5.62
CA GLU A 200 3.92 -17.50 -5.16
C GLU A 200 3.73 -17.72 -3.66
N LEU A 201 3.65 -16.62 -2.90
CA LEU A 201 3.42 -16.63 -1.46
C LEU A 201 1.92 -16.79 -1.15
N TYR A 202 1.09 -15.90 -1.69
CA TYR A 202 -0.35 -15.90 -1.50
C TYR A 202 -1.00 -16.87 -2.48
N THR A 203 -1.24 -18.08 -2.02
CA THR A 203 -1.85 -19.16 -2.83
C THR A 203 -3.02 -19.79 -2.10
N PRO A 204 -4.02 -20.31 -2.81
CA PRO A 204 -5.06 -21.10 -2.20
C PRO A 204 -4.45 -22.26 -1.43
N GLY A 205 -4.91 -22.49 -0.24
CA GLY A 205 -4.51 -23.64 0.53
C GLY A 205 -5.30 -24.90 0.15
N THR A 206 -4.83 -26.03 0.63
CA THR A 206 -5.67 -27.23 0.73
C THR A 206 -6.54 -27.12 1.98
N ASP A 207 -7.58 -27.97 2.13
CA ASP A 207 -8.39 -28.04 3.35
C ASP A 207 -7.52 -28.18 4.60
N ARG A 208 -6.43 -28.97 4.51
CA ARG A 208 -5.47 -29.12 5.62
C ARG A 208 -4.76 -27.82 5.99
N ASN A 209 -4.48 -26.95 5.01
CA ASN A 209 -3.88 -25.64 5.28
C ASN A 209 -4.86 -24.74 6.00
N THR A 210 -6.12 -24.71 5.58
CA THR A 210 -7.21 -23.99 6.26
C THR A 210 -7.45 -24.50 7.68
N GLU A 211 -7.53 -25.82 7.85
CA GLU A 211 -7.65 -26.44 9.18
C GLU A 211 -6.49 -26.10 10.11
N ARG A 212 -5.27 -26.14 9.58
CA ARG A 212 -4.07 -25.76 10.32
C ARG A 212 -4.10 -24.28 10.72
N ALA A 213 -4.40 -23.39 9.80
CA ALA A 213 -4.48 -21.95 10.03
C ALA A 213 -5.55 -21.62 11.10
N ARG A 214 -6.75 -22.20 10.98
CA ARG A 214 -7.81 -22.03 11.99
C ARG A 214 -7.38 -22.54 13.37
N ARG A 215 -6.71 -23.68 13.45
CA ARG A 215 -6.20 -24.24 14.71
C ARG A 215 -5.14 -23.34 15.35
N GLU A 216 -4.17 -22.86 14.57
CA GLU A 216 -3.12 -21.95 15.03
C GLU A 216 -3.70 -20.61 15.51
N LEU A 217 -4.75 -20.13 14.86
CA LEU A 217 -5.49 -18.94 15.25
C LEU A 217 -6.54 -19.19 16.34
N GLY A 218 -6.72 -20.42 16.80
CA GLY A 218 -7.74 -20.77 17.81
C GLY A 218 -9.17 -20.51 17.35
N VAL A 219 -9.44 -20.65 16.05
CA VAL A 219 -10.75 -20.46 15.42
C VAL A 219 -11.44 -21.82 15.28
N PRO A 220 -12.68 -22.00 15.77
CA PRO A 220 -13.44 -23.23 15.56
C PRO A 220 -13.67 -23.54 14.08
N MET A 221 -13.60 -24.80 13.70
CA MET A 221 -13.75 -25.22 12.29
C MET A 221 -15.09 -24.83 11.68
N GLN A 222 -16.17 -24.86 12.47
CA GLN A 222 -17.52 -24.48 12.04
C GLN A 222 -17.78 -22.97 12.07
N ALA A 223 -16.83 -22.16 12.55
CA ALA A 223 -17.02 -20.71 12.61
C ALA A 223 -17.06 -20.11 11.21
N LYS A 224 -17.94 -19.11 11.04
CA LYS A 224 -17.93 -18.19 9.90
C LYS A 224 -16.96 -17.07 10.21
N VAL A 225 -15.92 -16.93 9.40
CA VAL A 225 -14.76 -16.06 9.69
C VAL A 225 -14.68 -14.90 8.72
N VAL A 226 -14.73 -13.70 9.25
CA VAL A 226 -14.41 -12.46 8.50
C VAL A 226 -13.08 -11.92 8.98
N ALA A 227 -12.14 -11.64 8.10
CA ALA A 227 -10.86 -11.05 8.44
C ALA A 227 -10.75 -9.61 7.93
N PHE A 228 -10.11 -8.76 8.71
CA PHE A 228 -9.57 -7.46 8.34
C PHE A 228 -8.06 -7.52 8.52
N VAL A 229 -7.33 -7.06 7.51
CA VAL A 229 -5.86 -6.96 7.57
C VAL A 229 -5.46 -5.53 7.19
N GLY A 230 -4.70 -4.87 8.05
CA GLY A 230 -4.22 -3.51 7.78
C GLY A 230 -3.97 -2.70 9.03
N ARG A 231 -3.41 -1.51 8.84
CA ARG A 231 -3.20 -0.57 9.96
C ARG A 231 -4.52 -0.17 10.60
N LEU A 232 -4.56 -0.13 11.93
CA LEU A 232 -5.74 0.28 12.69
C LEU A 232 -5.86 1.80 12.70
N GLN A 233 -6.36 2.34 11.61
CA GLN A 233 -6.62 3.76 11.39
C GLN A 233 -8.06 3.93 10.92
N GLU A 234 -8.72 5.02 11.30
CA GLU A 234 -10.14 5.24 10.98
C GLU A 234 -10.41 5.20 9.47
N PHE A 235 -9.51 5.75 8.66
CA PHE A 235 -9.68 5.73 7.20
C PHE A 235 -9.54 4.32 6.57
N LYS A 236 -8.99 3.32 7.29
CA LYS A 236 -9.01 1.91 6.88
C LYS A 236 -10.29 1.18 7.29
N GLY A 237 -11.11 1.80 8.12
CA GLY A 237 -12.46 1.37 8.44
C GLY A 237 -12.60 0.18 9.40
N PRO A 238 -11.65 -0.16 10.31
CA PRO A 238 -11.88 -1.25 11.25
C PRO A 238 -13.12 -1.02 12.12
N GLN A 239 -13.48 0.23 12.43
CA GLN A 239 -14.70 0.60 13.14
C GLN A 239 -15.98 0.22 12.37
N VAL A 240 -15.94 0.26 11.05
CA VAL A 240 -17.08 -0.13 10.19
C VAL A 240 -17.34 -1.63 10.34
N LEU A 241 -16.28 -2.44 10.24
CA LEU A 241 -16.39 -3.89 10.40
C LEU A 241 -16.82 -4.28 11.82
N ILE A 242 -16.31 -3.62 12.88
CA ILE A 242 -16.70 -3.90 14.26
C ILE A 242 -18.19 -3.60 14.47
N ARG A 243 -18.69 -2.49 13.94
CA ARG A 243 -20.12 -2.14 13.99
C ARG A 243 -20.95 -3.12 13.19
N ALA A 244 -20.55 -3.50 11.99
CA ALA A 244 -21.22 -4.52 11.19
C ALA A 244 -21.26 -5.88 11.90
N ALA A 245 -20.18 -6.26 12.59
CA ALA A 245 -20.16 -7.49 13.39
C ALA A 245 -21.20 -7.45 14.54
N ALA A 246 -21.37 -6.31 15.21
CA ALA A 246 -22.40 -6.13 16.23
C ALA A 246 -23.82 -6.30 15.66
N GLU A 247 -24.10 -5.69 14.51
CA GLU A 247 -25.36 -5.85 13.78
C GLU A 247 -25.61 -7.33 13.41
N MET A 248 -24.58 -8.02 12.90
CA MET A 248 -24.66 -9.44 12.52
C MET A 248 -24.96 -10.34 13.74
N VAL A 249 -24.34 -10.04 14.90
CA VAL A 249 -24.59 -10.77 16.17
C VAL A 249 -26.02 -10.50 16.66
N ALA A 250 -26.48 -9.25 16.59
CA ALA A 250 -27.83 -8.88 17.00
C ALA A 250 -28.90 -9.57 16.11
N ALA A 251 -28.66 -9.63 14.80
CA ALA A 251 -29.56 -10.27 13.85
C ALA A 251 -29.57 -11.81 13.93
N ARG A 252 -28.42 -12.42 14.20
CA ARG A 252 -28.24 -13.89 14.22
C ARG A 252 -27.31 -14.29 15.37
N PRO A 253 -27.79 -14.29 16.63
CA PRO A 253 -26.98 -14.63 17.80
C PRO A 253 -26.46 -16.09 17.80
N ASP A 254 -27.12 -16.97 17.08
CA ASP A 254 -26.77 -18.39 16.91
C ASP A 254 -25.67 -18.63 15.87
N ARG A 255 -25.36 -17.65 15.01
CA ARG A 255 -24.31 -17.77 14.00
C ARG A 255 -22.94 -17.87 14.70
N PRO A 256 -22.13 -18.90 14.42
CA PRO A 256 -20.80 -19.03 15.01
C PRO A 256 -19.82 -18.07 14.35
N LEU A 257 -20.06 -16.75 14.47
CA LEU A 257 -19.25 -15.69 13.87
C LEU A 257 -17.92 -15.52 14.59
N ARG A 258 -16.85 -15.29 13.82
CA ARG A 258 -15.57 -14.77 14.29
C ARG A 258 -15.09 -13.67 13.35
N VAL A 259 -14.61 -12.58 13.93
CA VAL A 259 -14.02 -11.47 13.19
C VAL A 259 -12.58 -11.32 13.65
N LEU A 260 -11.63 -11.51 12.73
CA LEU A 260 -10.20 -11.38 12.98
C LEU A 260 -9.75 -10.00 12.49
N VAL A 261 -9.25 -9.17 13.39
CA VAL A 261 -8.73 -7.84 13.08
C VAL A 261 -7.23 -7.86 13.27
N CYS A 262 -6.48 -8.00 12.17
CA CYS A 262 -5.02 -8.11 12.19
C CYS A 262 -4.37 -6.78 11.77
N GLY A 263 -3.56 -6.23 12.68
CA GLY A 263 -2.79 -5.03 12.40
C GLY A 263 -2.44 -4.22 13.63
N GLY A 264 -1.55 -3.26 13.45
CA GLY A 264 -1.06 -2.37 14.51
C GLY A 264 -1.67 -0.98 14.45
N ALA A 265 -1.62 -0.29 15.58
CA ALA A 265 -1.91 1.12 15.66
C ALA A 265 -0.84 1.91 14.89
N SER A 266 -1.24 2.94 14.16
CA SER A 266 -0.36 3.83 13.41
C SER A 266 -0.80 5.28 13.58
N GLY A 267 0.17 6.16 13.82
CA GLY A 267 -0.05 7.58 14.07
C GLY A 267 -0.14 7.92 15.56
N ALA A 268 0.06 9.20 15.89
CA ALA A 268 0.23 9.70 17.26
C ALA A 268 -1.02 9.57 18.18
N ARG A 269 -2.19 9.23 17.62
CA ARG A 269 -3.47 9.15 18.37
C ARG A 269 -4.18 7.80 18.25
N ALA A 270 -3.73 6.89 17.36
CA ALA A 270 -4.39 5.60 17.18
C ALA A 270 -3.88 4.61 18.24
N THR A 271 -4.76 4.15 19.10
CA THR A 271 -4.47 3.05 20.01
C THR A 271 -5.41 1.89 19.67
N THR A 272 -4.90 0.67 19.71
CA THR A 272 -5.73 -0.55 19.55
C THR A 272 -6.88 -0.55 20.56
N GLU A 273 -6.64 0.08 21.73
CA GLU A 273 -7.58 0.21 22.85
C GLU A 273 -8.93 0.85 22.47
N GLN A 274 -8.97 1.83 21.58
CA GLN A 274 -10.24 2.45 21.14
C GLN A 274 -11.15 1.44 20.42
N TYR A 275 -10.56 0.54 19.63
CA TYR A 275 -11.32 -0.48 18.90
C TYR A 275 -11.75 -1.65 19.81
N HIS A 276 -10.97 -1.99 20.82
CA HIS A 276 -11.39 -2.92 21.88
C HIS A 276 -12.61 -2.39 22.63
N ARG A 277 -12.54 -1.12 23.09
CA ARG A 277 -13.69 -0.47 23.76
C ARG A 277 -14.91 -0.41 22.85
N LEU A 278 -14.73 -0.07 21.58
CA LEU A 278 -15.84 -0.06 20.62
C LEU A 278 -16.51 -1.44 20.51
N ALA A 279 -15.72 -2.51 20.44
CA ALA A 279 -16.27 -3.87 20.39
C ALA A 279 -17.02 -4.25 21.68
N GLU A 280 -16.51 -3.83 22.85
CA GLU A 280 -17.17 -4.03 24.15
C GLU A 280 -18.48 -3.26 24.27
N GLU A 281 -18.47 -1.97 23.96
CA GLU A 281 -19.64 -1.08 24.00
C GLU A 281 -20.78 -1.57 23.10
N LEU A 282 -20.45 -2.18 21.97
CA LEU A 282 -21.41 -2.71 21.00
C LEU A 282 -21.79 -4.18 21.24
N GLY A 283 -21.22 -4.82 22.28
CA GLY A 283 -21.50 -6.24 22.57
C GLY A 283 -20.89 -7.23 21.58
N ALA A 284 -19.93 -6.79 20.76
CA ALA A 284 -19.24 -7.62 19.78
C ALA A 284 -17.94 -8.26 20.29
N ALA A 285 -17.48 -7.94 21.50
CA ALA A 285 -16.20 -8.42 22.05
C ALA A 285 -16.07 -9.96 22.08
N GLY A 286 -17.18 -10.70 22.20
CA GLY A 286 -17.18 -12.16 22.16
C GLY A 286 -16.88 -12.77 20.79
N VAL A 287 -16.99 -12.00 19.70
CA VAL A 287 -16.77 -12.46 18.32
C VAL A 287 -15.59 -11.78 17.66
N VAL A 288 -15.21 -10.56 18.06
CA VAL A 288 -14.07 -9.81 17.51
C VAL A 288 -12.80 -10.18 18.26
N ARG A 289 -11.77 -10.54 17.51
CA ARG A 289 -10.44 -10.84 18.02
C ARG A 289 -9.40 -10.00 17.31
N PHE A 290 -8.62 -9.26 18.08
CA PHE A 290 -7.50 -8.49 17.59
C PHE A 290 -6.22 -9.34 17.56
N LEU A 291 -5.47 -9.20 16.48
CA LEU A 291 -4.20 -9.88 16.24
C LEU A 291 -3.13 -8.84 15.97
N ASP A 292 -1.94 -9.06 16.51
CA ASP A 292 -0.78 -8.22 16.23
C ASP A 292 -0.45 -8.22 14.72
N PRO A 293 0.26 -7.18 14.23
CA PRO A 293 0.79 -7.18 12.86
C PRO A 293 1.58 -8.44 12.57
N ARG A 294 1.38 -9.00 11.38
CA ARG A 294 2.03 -10.24 10.95
C ARG A 294 2.90 -9.98 9.72
N PRO A 295 4.05 -10.66 9.60
CA PRO A 295 4.80 -10.66 8.36
C PRO A 295 4.02 -11.35 7.24
N PRO A 296 4.35 -11.08 5.96
CA PRO A 296 3.61 -11.62 4.81
C PRO A 296 3.41 -13.13 4.84
N GLU A 297 4.43 -13.89 5.29
CA GLU A 297 4.41 -15.35 5.37
C GLU A 297 3.36 -15.88 6.37
N GLU A 298 3.03 -15.10 7.39
CA GLU A 298 2.01 -15.44 8.38
C GLU A 298 0.62 -14.93 7.96
N LEU A 299 0.54 -13.84 7.16
CA LEU A 299 -0.75 -13.31 6.65
C LEU A 299 -1.48 -14.33 5.77
N VAL A 300 -0.74 -15.14 5.02
CA VAL A 300 -1.31 -16.26 4.23
C VAL A 300 -2.22 -17.14 5.09
N GLY A 301 -1.81 -17.42 6.33
CA GLY A 301 -2.61 -18.19 7.28
C GLY A 301 -3.91 -17.50 7.68
N ILE A 302 -3.91 -16.16 7.81
CA ILE A 302 -5.11 -15.39 8.14
C ILE A 302 -6.09 -15.40 6.97
N TYR A 303 -5.60 -15.16 5.74
CA TYR A 303 -6.43 -15.21 4.54
C TYR A 303 -7.07 -16.59 4.34
N ARG A 304 -6.28 -17.67 4.46
CA ARG A 304 -6.78 -19.05 4.36
C ARG A 304 -7.73 -19.47 5.47
N ALA A 305 -7.63 -18.88 6.67
CA ALA A 305 -8.56 -19.15 7.78
C ALA A 305 -9.89 -18.43 7.60
N ALA A 306 -9.92 -17.33 6.85
CA ALA A 306 -11.09 -16.51 6.63
C ALA A 306 -12.02 -17.09 5.55
N ASP A 307 -13.32 -16.88 5.74
CA ASP A 307 -14.35 -17.12 4.72
C ASP A 307 -14.50 -15.90 3.79
N ILE A 308 -14.25 -14.69 4.35
CA ILE A 308 -14.32 -13.41 3.65
C ILE A 308 -13.24 -12.48 4.23
N VAL A 309 -12.61 -11.69 3.39
CA VAL A 309 -11.80 -10.54 3.82
C VAL A 309 -12.57 -9.25 3.60
N ALA A 310 -12.69 -8.43 4.63
CA ALA A 310 -13.36 -7.14 4.58
C ALA A 310 -12.34 -6.01 4.42
N VAL A 311 -12.56 -5.12 3.43
CA VAL A 311 -11.71 -3.94 3.14
C VAL A 311 -12.59 -2.67 3.16
N PRO A 312 -13.01 -2.20 4.35
CA PRO A 312 -13.93 -1.08 4.51
C PRO A 312 -13.23 0.28 4.51
N SER A 313 -12.19 0.43 3.69
CA SER A 313 -11.39 1.65 3.60
C SER A 313 -12.21 2.84 3.05
N TYR A 314 -11.97 4.04 3.59
CA TYR A 314 -12.53 5.29 3.07
C TYR A 314 -11.76 5.82 1.86
N ASN A 315 -10.51 5.42 1.75
CA ASN A 315 -9.67 5.68 0.58
C ASN A 315 -8.65 4.55 0.44
N GLU A 316 -8.44 4.09 -0.79
CA GLU A 316 -7.48 3.04 -1.13
C GLU A 316 -6.91 3.28 -2.52
N SER A 317 -5.58 3.37 -2.64
CA SER A 317 -4.94 3.61 -3.93
C SER A 317 -5.13 2.46 -4.91
N PHE A 318 -5.11 1.21 -4.42
CA PHE A 318 -5.38 0.04 -5.25
C PHE A 318 -6.08 -1.08 -4.47
N GLY A 319 -5.55 -1.49 -3.31
CA GLY A 319 -6.11 -2.57 -2.51
C GLY A 319 -5.25 -3.84 -2.52
N LEU A 320 -3.96 -3.73 -2.16
CA LEU A 320 -3.05 -4.88 -2.08
C LEU A 320 -3.62 -6.01 -1.21
N VAL A 321 -4.21 -5.66 -0.06
CA VAL A 321 -4.86 -6.63 0.83
C VAL A 321 -5.98 -7.41 0.12
N ALA A 322 -6.74 -6.73 -0.75
CA ALA A 322 -7.78 -7.39 -1.54
C ALA A 322 -7.18 -8.39 -2.54
N LEU A 323 -6.08 -8.02 -3.20
CA LEU A 323 -5.38 -8.94 -4.11
C LEU A 323 -4.74 -10.13 -3.39
N GLU A 324 -4.10 -9.89 -2.23
CA GLU A 324 -3.49 -10.93 -1.40
C GLU A 324 -4.53 -11.95 -0.91
N ALA A 325 -5.69 -11.47 -0.46
CA ALA A 325 -6.82 -12.32 -0.05
C ALA A 325 -7.33 -13.15 -1.23
N GLN A 326 -7.54 -12.52 -2.39
CA GLN A 326 -8.01 -13.18 -3.60
C GLN A 326 -7.01 -14.21 -4.13
N ALA A 327 -5.71 -13.89 -4.15
CA ALA A 327 -4.65 -14.84 -4.49
C ALA A 327 -4.62 -16.05 -3.54
N SER A 328 -5.03 -15.85 -2.28
CA SER A 328 -5.18 -16.91 -1.28
C SER A 328 -6.50 -17.70 -1.41
N GLY A 329 -7.34 -17.40 -2.40
CA GLY A 329 -8.62 -18.06 -2.64
C GLY A 329 -9.77 -17.56 -1.76
N THR A 330 -9.60 -16.41 -1.10
CA THR A 330 -10.60 -15.85 -0.20
C THR A 330 -11.29 -14.66 -0.86
N PRO A 331 -12.64 -14.69 -1.05
CA PRO A 331 -13.38 -13.58 -1.64
C PRO A 331 -13.37 -12.35 -0.72
N VAL A 332 -13.53 -11.19 -1.34
CA VAL A 332 -13.40 -9.89 -0.68
C VAL A 332 -14.73 -9.15 -0.64
N VAL A 333 -15.06 -8.55 0.49
CA VAL A 333 -16.10 -7.50 0.57
C VAL A 333 -15.38 -6.17 0.80
N ALA A 334 -15.44 -5.27 -0.15
CA ALA A 334 -14.69 -4.02 -0.14
C ALA A 334 -15.60 -2.79 -0.33
N ALA A 335 -15.16 -1.64 0.18
CA ALA A 335 -15.82 -0.38 -0.15
C ALA A 335 -15.61 -0.02 -1.63
N ARG A 336 -16.60 0.58 -2.27
CA ARG A 336 -16.50 1.08 -3.65
C ARG A 336 -15.79 2.43 -3.67
N VAL A 337 -14.49 2.42 -3.38
CA VAL A 337 -13.66 3.64 -3.32
C VAL A 337 -12.29 3.42 -3.97
N GLY A 338 -11.76 4.47 -4.58
CA GLY A 338 -10.41 4.51 -5.15
C GLY A 338 -10.12 3.32 -6.06
N GLY A 339 -9.02 2.63 -5.82
CA GLY A 339 -8.58 1.48 -6.61
C GLY A 339 -9.29 0.15 -6.31
N LEU A 340 -10.11 0.06 -5.26
CA LEU A 340 -10.78 -1.21 -4.91
C LEU A 340 -11.68 -1.78 -6.02
N PRO A 341 -12.41 -0.96 -6.83
CA PRO A 341 -13.16 -1.47 -7.99
C PRO A 341 -12.30 -2.08 -9.10
N TYR A 342 -11.00 -1.81 -9.13
CA TYR A 342 -10.04 -2.47 -10.03
C TYR A 342 -9.51 -3.78 -9.43
N ALA A 343 -9.31 -3.80 -8.11
CA ALA A 343 -8.81 -4.97 -7.40
C ALA A 343 -9.88 -6.05 -7.17
N VAL A 344 -11.17 -5.71 -7.16
CA VAL A 344 -12.28 -6.63 -6.88
C VAL A 344 -13.31 -6.54 -8.02
N ALA A 345 -13.51 -7.64 -8.75
CA ALA A 345 -14.57 -7.77 -9.72
C ALA A 345 -15.90 -8.01 -9.00
N ASP A 346 -16.75 -6.97 -8.95
CA ASP A 346 -18.00 -6.95 -8.18
C ASP A 346 -18.97 -8.03 -8.65
N GLY A 347 -19.43 -8.87 -7.73
CA GLY A 347 -20.31 -10.02 -7.99
C GLY A 347 -19.59 -11.27 -8.49
N GLU A 348 -18.31 -11.19 -8.88
CA GLU A 348 -17.53 -12.30 -9.44
C GLU A 348 -16.44 -12.79 -8.46
N THR A 349 -15.58 -11.91 -7.98
CA THR A 349 -14.49 -12.25 -7.06
C THR A 349 -14.72 -11.74 -5.65
N GLY A 350 -15.78 -10.97 -5.46
CA GLY A 350 -16.15 -10.35 -4.20
C GLY A 350 -17.37 -9.46 -4.37
N LEU A 351 -17.62 -8.60 -3.39
CA LEU A 351 -18.71 -7.62 -3.40
C LEU A 351 -18.15 -6.22 -3.13
N LEU A 352 -18.68 -5.23 -3.82
CA LEU A 352 -18.40 -3.83 -3.53
C LEU A 352 -19.59 -3.19 -2.82
N VAL A 353 -19.35 -2.58 -1.66
CA VAL A 353 -20.34 -1.90 -0.83
C VAL A 353 -20.23 -0.39 -1.04
N ASP A 354 -21.38 0.26 -1.33
CA ASP A 354 -21.46 1.70 -1.44
C ASP A 354 -21.57 2.33 -0.06
N GLY A 355 -20.59 3.18 0.29
CA GLY A 355 -20.54 3.84 1.59
C GLY A 355 -20.07 2.94 2.75
N HIS A 356 -20.29 3.44 3.98
CA HIS A 356 -19.76 2.84 5.20
C HIS A 356 -20.81 2.64 6.28
N ASP A 357 -22.10 2.53 5.90
CA ASP A 357 -23.16 2.20 6.84
C ASP A 357 -22.97 0.77 7.35
N PRO A 358 -22.84 0.55 8.66
CA PRO A 358 -22.63 -0.77 9.24
C PRO A 358 -23.71 -1.79 8.87
N ALA A 359 -24.96 -1.36 8.66
CA ALA A 359 -26.06 -2.24 8.28
C ALA A 359 -25.90 -2.80 6.87
N ASP A 360 -25.41 -1.98 5.91
CA ASP A 360 -25.12 -2.44 4.54
C ASP A 360 -23.96 -3.44 4.52
N TRP A 361 -22.92 -3.18 5.33
CA TRP A 361 -21.80 -4.11 5.50
C TRP A 361 -22.24 -5.41 6.16
N ALA A 362 -23.06 -5.33 7.23
CA ALA A 362 -23.60 -6.51 7.90
C ALA A 362 -24.44 -7.38 6.95
N ARG A 363 -25.24 -6.73 6.08
CA ARG A 363 -26.05 -7.41 5.05
C ARG A 363 -25.17 -8.09 4.02
N ALA A 364 -24.21 -7.37 3.40
CA ALA A 364 -23.33 -7.92 2.37
C ALA A 364 -22.49 -9.10 2.89
N LEU A 365 -21.88 -8.94 4.08
CA LEU A 365 -21.11 -10.00 4.73
C LEU A 365 -22.03 -11.18 5.12
N GLY A 366 -23.21 -10.89 5.67
CA GLY A 366 -24.16 -11.91 6.12
C GLY A 366 -24.67 -12.77 4.97
N GLU A 367 -25.07 -12.17 3.87
CA GLU A 367 -25.57 -12.86 2.66
C GLU A 367 -24.49 -13.80 2.09
N LEU A 368 -23.24 -13.32 2.00
CA LEU A 368 -22.14 -14.14 1.45
C LEU A 368 -21.70 -15.24 2.42
N LEU A 369 -21.79 -15.04 3.73
CA LEU A 369 -21.52 -16.08 4.74
C LEU A 369 -22.60 -17.18 4.77
N ASP A 370 -23.84 -16.86 4.38
CA ASP A 370 -24.95 -17.80 4.36
C ASP A 370 -25.02 -18.60 3.05
N ASP A 371 -24.33 -18.16 1.97
CA ASP A 371 -24.27 -18.82 0.66
C ASP A 371 -22.87 -19.42 0.41
N ASP A 372 -22.65 -20.62 0.93
CA ASP A 372 -21.36 -21.31 0.79
C ASP A 372 -20.98 -21.59 -0.66
N GLU A 373 -21.96 -21.94 -1.52
CA GLU A 373 -21.68 -22.21 -2.93
C GLU A 373 -21.22 -20.94 -3.65
N ARG A 374 -21.90 -19.83 -3.43
CA ARG A 374 -21.53 -18.54 -4.02
C ARG A 374 -20.14 -18.12 -3.53
N ARG A 375 -19.88 -18.25 -2.23
CA ARG A 375 -18.61 -17.88 -1.62
C ARG A 375 -17.44 -18.69 -2.17
N ILE A 376 -17.60 -20.01 -2.33
CA ILE A 376 -16.59 -20.88 -2.91
C ILE A 376 -16.31 -20.51 -4.37
N ARG A 377 -17.36 -20.35 -5.19
CA ARG A 377 -17.20 -19.91 -6.59
C ARG A 377 -16.48 -18.58 -6.71
N MET A 378 -16.81 -17.61 -5.85
CA MET A 378 -16.11 -16.32 -5.80
C MET A 378 -14.64 -16.48 -5.43
N GLY A 379 -14.31 -17.33 -4.45
CA GLY A 379 -12.92 -17.62 -4.07
C GLY A 379 -12.12 -18.24 -5.21
N GLU A 380 -12.71 -19.16 -5.96
CA GLU A 380 -12.08 -19.78 -7.14
C GLU A 380 -11.83 -18.75 -8.25
N ALA A 381 -12.83 -17.89 -8.55
CA ALA A 381 -12.70 -16.82 -9.54
C ALA A 381 -11.66 -15.77 -9.09
N ALA A 382 -11.59 -15.48 -7.80
CA ALA A 382 -10.67 -14.53 -7.20
C ALA A 382 -9.19 -14.88 -7.46
N VAL A 383 -8.83 -16.17 -7.44
CA VAL A 383 -7.46 -16.63 -7.75
C VAL A 383 -7.07 -16.28 -9.18
N GLY A 384 -7.97 -16.53 -10.14
CA GLY A 384 -7.73 -16.20 -11.54
C GLY A 384 -7.55 -14.70 -11.75
N HIS A 385 -8.41 -13.90 -11.12
CA HIS A 385 -8.34 -12.45 -11.21
C HIS A 385 -7.05 -11.90 -10.58
N ALA A 386 -6.68 -12.35 -9.38
CA ALA A 386 -5.45 -11.91 -8.73
C ALA A 386 -4.18 -12.27 -9.52
N ALA A 387 -4.20 -13.36 -10.29
CA ALA A 387 -3.09 -13.77 -11.14
C ALA A 387 -2.80 -12.79 -12.29
N GLU A 388 -3.77 -11.95 -12.68
CA GLU A 388 -3.57 -10.90 -13.67
C GLU A 388 -2.71 -9.74 -13.12
N PHE A 389 -2.62 -9.62 -11.79
CA PHE A 389 -1.88 -8.58 -11.08
C PHE A 389 -0.64 -9.19 -10.43
N SER A 390 0.48 -9.24 -11.16
CA SER A 390 1.75 -9.74 -10.63
C SER A 390 2.80 -8.63 -10.54
N TRP A 391 3.67 -8.70 -9.54
CA TRP A 391 4.79 -7.77 -9.44
C TRP A 391 5.76 -7.85 -10.63
N ALA A 392 5.89 -9.02 -11.24
CA ALA A 392 6.67 -9.20 -12.45
C ALA A 392 6.10 -8.43 -13.66
N ALA A 393 4.76 -8.36 -13.77
CA ALA A 393 4.06 -7.54 -14.77
C ALA A 393 4.23 -6.05 -14.47
N SER A 394 4.06 -5.64 -13.20
CA SER A 394 4.28 -4.25 -12.77
C SER A 394 5.71 -3.78 -13.09
N ALA A 395 6.73 -4.59 -12.78
CA ALA A 395 8.11 -4.27 -13.11
C ALA A 395 8.37 -4.23 -14.62
N GLY A 396 7.68 -5.08 -15.40
CA GLY A 396 7.72 -5.02 -16.87
C GLY A 396 7.18 -3.70 -17.39
N ALA A 397 6.01 -3.28 -16.92
CA ALA A 397 5.39 -2.00 -17.28
C ALA A 397 6.24 -0.81 -16.84
N LEU A 398 6.87 -0.85 -15.65
CA LEU A 398 7.82 0.18 -15.23
C LEU A 398 9.03 0.27 -16.18
N LEU A 399 9.55 -0.86 -16.65
CA LEU A 399 10.65 -0.86 -17.63
C LEU A 399 10.24 -0.24 -18.97
N ASP A 400 8.99 -0.43 -19.39
CA ASP A 400 8.46 0.20 -20.61
C ASP A 400 8.31 1.73 -20.44
N VAL A 401 8.12 2.22 -19.21
CA VAL A 401 8.19 3.64 -18.87
C VAL A 401 9.64 4.15 -18.83
N TYR A 402 10.56 3.42 -18.20
CA TYR A 402 11.93 3.87 -17.96
C TYR A 402 12.76 3.94 -19.23
N ARG A 403 12.72 2.90 -20.10
CA ARG A 403 13.55 2.80 -21.31
C ARG A 403 13.45 4.01 -22.25
N PRO A 404 12.26 4.51 -22.61
CA PRO A 404 12.13 5.69 -23.43
C PRO A 404 12.70 6.97 -22.80
N LEU A 405 12.54 7.11 -21.46
CA LEU A 405 13.05 8.27 -20.73
C LEU A 405 14.58 8.29 -20.70
N VAL A 406 15.20 7.16 -20.37
CA VAL A 406 16.67 7.01 -20.35
C VAL A 406 17.26 7.27 -21.75
N ASN A 407 16.61 6.77 -22.80
CA ASN A 407 17.09 6.95 -24.18
C ASN A 407 16.97 8.39 -24.71
N ARG A 408 16.01 9.18 -24.20
CA ARG A 408 15.84 10.60 -24.58
C ARG A 408 16.88 11.51 -23.91
N GLY A 409 17.37 11.14 -22.75
CA GLY A 409 18.12 12.03 -21.85
C GLY A 409 17.22 13.15 -21.29
N VAL A 410 17.77 13.93 -20.37
CA VAL A 410 17.09 15.12 -19.83
C VAL A 410 17.40 16.30 -20.75
N PRO A 411 16.40 17.07 -21.26
CA PRO A 411 16.64 18.32 -21.99
C PRO A 411 17.45 19.28 -21.10
N ASP A 412 18.45 19.94 -21.70
CA ASP A 412 19.31 20.87 -20.97
C ASP A 412 18.47 21.96 -20.27
N CYS A 413 18.87 22.39 -19.05
CA CYS A 413 18.14 23.40 -18.27
C CYS A 413 17.85 24.69 -19.06
N GLN A 414 18.65 24.98 -20.11
CA GLN A 414 18.45 26.14 -20.99
C GLN A 414 17.28 25.97 -21.97
N GLU A 415 16.96 24.74 -22.39
CA GLU A 415 15.86 24.49 -23.33
C GLU A 415 14.48 24.53 -22.62
N ARG A 416 14.41 24.23 -21.33
CA ARG A 416 13.17 24.29 -20.55
C ARG A 416 12.70 25.71 -20.25
N ASN A 417 13.62 26.64 -20.01
CA ASN A 417 13.31 28.06 -19.80
C ASN A 417 12.91 28.83 -21.09
N ALA A 418 13.06 28.19 -22.23
CA ALA A 418 12.69 28.77 -23.52
C ALA A 418 11.28 28.32 -24.00
N ALA A 419 10.67 27.33 -23.36
CA ALA A 419 9.37 26.76 -23.71
C ALA A 419 8.22 27.13 -22.75
N GLY A 420 8.49 27.98 -21.72
CA GLY A 420 7.51 28.47 -20.71
C GLY A 420 7.06 29.91 -20.99
#